data_95e1f3ea6f33dcfa73059b4e2dda63f5
#
_entry.id   95e1f3ea6f33dcfa73059b4e2dda63f5
#
_cell.length_a   1.000
_cell.length_b   1.000
_cell.length_c   1.000
_cell.angle_alpha   90.00
_cell.angle_beta   90.00
_cell.angle_gamma   90.00
#
_symmetry.space_group_name_H-M   'P 1'
#
loop_
_entity.id
_entity.type
_entity.pdbx_description
1 polymer ?
#
loop_
_entity_poly.entity_id
_entity_poly.type
_entity_poly.pdbx_seq_one_letter_code
_entity_poly.pdbx_strand_id
1 'polypeptide(L)'
;MFIGQSQSGDGVNAQSAVLMCPPDYFTVAYEINPWMHTENLVSSQLAKAQWXTLYQTVLTTGCEVKXLTPQPGLPDLVFIDAGFLWQNVFVPSNFRFPERQPEAAVFAEWFAKQGYEVRWLERFYFEGHGDTLWLTDKIVYCGYGFRSQPEAYTAIQKLLADVVDLELRLVELIDPRFYHLDTCFCPLDEHTALVFPQAIESSALARLRQELELIEVTPEEAEQFICNSLVVGKQIIMPFVSERVRKILENKGFSVHQVSVSEFMKSGGACKCLCMPI
;
A
#
# COMPACT_ATOMS: atom_id res chain seq x y z
N MET A 1 12.48 23.46 -20.16
CA MET A 1 13.87 23.24 -19.77
C MET A 1 13.89 21.91 -19.02
N PHE A 2 14.29 20.85 -19.71
CA PHE A 2 14.29 19.49 -19.13
C PHE A 2 15.50 19.35 -18.22
N ILE A 3 15.27 19.09 -16.94
CA ILE A 3 16.35 18.81 -16.00
C ILE A 3 16.63 17.30 -16.04
N GLY A 4 17.89 17.01 -16.18
CA GLY A 4 18.42 15.76 -16.65
C GLY A 4 18.13 14.49 -15.84
N GLN A 5 18.10 13.41 -16.57
CA GLN A 5 18.13 12.04 -16.07
C GLN A 5 19.42 11.80 -15.27
N SER A 6 19.29 11.49 -14.00
CA SER A 6 20.41 10.89 -13.29
C SER A 6 20.32 9.36 -13.50
N GLN A 7 21.16 8.84 -14.36
CA GLN A 7 21.38 7.40 -14.43
C GLN A 7 22.23 6.98 -13.22
N SER A 8 21.60 6.42 -12.23
CA SER A 8 22.29 5.65 -11.21
C SER A 8 21.44 4.40 -10.97
N GLY A 9 22.06 3.24 -11.08
CA GLY A 9 21.41 1.94 -10.99
C GLY A 9 21.03 1.56 -9.55
N ASP A 10 20.22 2.39 -8.92
CA ASP A 10 19.59 2.07 -7.64
C ASP A 10 18.12 1.79 -7.95
N GLY A 11 17.69 0.59 -7.64
CA GLY A 11 16.36 0.07 -8.00
C GLY A 11 15.18 0.96 -7.59
N VAL A 12 14.01 0.53 -7.96
CA VAL A 12 12.68 1.15 -8.00
C VAL A 12 12.29 2.07 -6.82
N ASN A 13 13.16 2.29 -5.83
CA ASN A 13 12.83 2.94 -4.57
C ASN A 13 13.48 4.32 -4.34
N ALA A 14 13.76 5.08 -5.39
CA ALA A 14 14.08 6.50 -5.22
C ALA A 14 12.77 7.30 -5.20
N GLN A 15 11.85 6.93 -4.31
CA GLN A 15 10.60 7.64 -4.11
C GLN A 15 10.92 8.99 -3.48
N SER A 16 10.60 10.05 -4.20
CA SER A 16 10.89 11.41 -3.73
C SER A 16 9.77 11.98 -2.88
N ALA A 17 8.57 11.40 -2.96
CA ALA A 17 7.41 11.91 -2.22
C ALA A 17 6.45 10.79 -1.83
N VAL A 18 5.69 11.07 -0.76
CA VAL A 18 4.64 10.16 -0.23
C VAL A 18 3.38 11.00 -0.03
N LEU A 19 2.25 10.49 -0.54
CA LEU A 19 0.94 11.07 -0.29
C LEU A 19 0.39 10.51 1.02
N MET A 20 -0.09 11.41 1.89
CA MET A 20 -0.74 11.06 3.16
C MET A 20 -1.99 11.93 3.38
N CYS A 21 -2.96 11.42 4.13
CA CYS A 21 -4.18 12.17 4.49
C CYS A 21 -4.31 12.27 6.02
N PRO A 22 -4.43 13.47 6.60
CA PRO A 22 -4.65 13.59 8.05
C PRO A 22 -5.94 12.92 8.52
N PRO A 23 -5.96 12.35 9.75
CA PRO A 23 -7.09 11.56 10.23
C PRO A 23 -8.19 12.40 10.89
N ASP A 24 -8.53 13.57 10.31
CA ASP A 24 -9.48 14.49 10.94
C ASP A 24 -10.88 13.91 11.03
N TYR A 25 -11.27 13.04 10.09
CA TYR A 25 -12.60 12.41 10.06
C TYR A 25 -12.52 10.89 10.24
N PHE A 26 -11.34 10.37 10.60
CA PHE A 26 -11.15 8.93 10.74
C PHE A 26 -11.95 8.36 11.91
N THR A 27 -12.73 7.32 11.64
CA THR A 27 -13.48 6.54 12.62
C THR A 27 -13.88 5.21 11.98
N VAL A 28 -14.20 4.19 12.78
CA VAL A 28 -14.79 2.94 12.26
C VAL A 28 -16.30 3.16 12.16
N ALA A 29 -16.77 3.60 10.99
CA ALA A 29 -18.16 3.96 10.75
C ALA A 29 -18.99 2.82 10.16
N TYR A 30 -18.35 1.76 9.67
CA TYR A 30 -18.97 0.60 9.01
C TYR A 30 -18.00 -0.58 9.10
N GLU A 31 -18.45 -1.75 8.62
CA GLU A 31 -17.67 -2.99 8.71
C GLU A 31 -17.57 -3.63 7.31
N ILE A 32 -16.44 -3.42 6.64
CA ILE A 32 -16.19 -3.94 5.28
C ILE A 32 -14.96 -4.87 5.22
N ASN A 33 -14.42 -5.24 6.38
CA ASN A 33 -13.38 -6.25 6.52
C ASN A 33 -13.42 -6.82 7.94
N PRO A 34 -12.79 -8.00 8.21
CA PRO A 34 -12.90 -8.65 9.52
C PRO A 34 -12.28 -7.90 10.71
N TRP A 35 -11.50 -6.86 10.49
CA TRP A 35 -10.90 -6.07 11.58
C TRP A 35 -11.84 -4.97 12.10
N MET A 36 -12.77 -4.53 11.24
CA MET A 36 -13.65 -3.39 11.54
C MET A 36 -14.81 -3.83 12.43
N HIS A 37 -14.89 -3.24 13.58
CA HIS A 37 -16.01 -3.41 14.53
C HIS A 37 -16.46 -2.03 15.00
N THR A 38 -17.69 -1.66 14.70
CA THR A 38 -18.18 -0.30 15.00
C THR A 38 -18.23 0.01 16.49
N GLU A 39 -18.25 -1.03 17.35
CA GLU A 39 -18.13 -0.87 18.79
C GLU A 39 -16.70 -0.55 19.25
N ASN A 40 -15.68 -0.78 18.41
CA ASN A 40 -14.28 -0.45 18.73
C ASN A 40 -14.00 1.02 18.45
N LEU A 41 -14.35 1.87 19.41
CA LEU A 41 -14.26 3.32 19.23
C LEU A 41 -12.81 3.77 18.97
N VAL A 42 -12.64 4.64 18.00
CA VAL A 42 -11.36 5.28 17.69
C VAL A 42 -11.14 6.46 18.63
N SER A 43 -9.98 6.52 19.27
CA SER A 43 -9.53 7.72 19.96
C SER A 43 -8.96 8.69 18.94
N SER A 44 -9.71 9.73 18.59
CA SER A 44 -9.28 10.74 17.62
C SER A 44 -7.95 11.40 18.04
N GLN A 45 -7.80 11.66 19.35
CA GLN A 45 -6.55 12.25 19.86
C GLN A 45 -5.36 11.32 19.66
N LEU A 46 -5.53 10.01 19.94
CA LEU A 46 -4.46 9.05 19.78
C LEU A 46 -4.16 8.82 18.29
N ALA A 47 -5.21 8.72 17.44
CA ALA A 47 -5.03 8.58 15.99
C ALA A 47 -4.21 9.76 15.43
N LYS A 48 -4.53 10.98 15.83
CA LYS A 48 -3.77 12.16 15.40
C LYS A 48 -2.30 12.12 15.88
N ALA A 49 -2.07 11.67 17.11
CA ALA A 49 -0.71 11.53 17.64
C ALA A 49 0.09 10.46 16.89
N GLN A 50 -0.53 9.32 16.60
CA GLN A 50 0.10 8.24 15.84
C GLN A 50 0.39 8.67 14.40
N TRP A 51 -0.56 9.32 13.79
CA TRP A 51 -0.36 9.88 12.45
C TRP A 51 0.80 10.90 12.41
N UNK A 52 0.84 11.70 13.30
CA UNK A 52 1.81 12.61 13.42
C UNK A 52 3.11 12.07 13.58
N THR A 53 3.32 10.95 14.34
CA THR A 53 4.57 10.19 14.50
C THR A 53 4.97 9.55 13.17
N LEU A 54 4.02 8.90 12.48
CA LEU A 54 4.27 8.30 11.18
C LEU A 54 4.74 9.35 10.17
N TYR A 55 4.05 10.48 10.09
CA TYR A 55 4.40 11.60 9.20
C TYR A 55 5.84 12.06 9.45
N GLN A 56 6.21 12.29 10.72
CA GLN A 56 7.58 12.72 11.05
C GLN A 56 8.61 11.63 10.69
N THR A 57 8.26 10.36 10.91
CA THR A 57 9.17 9.25 10.57
C THR A 57 9.38 9.18 9.05
N VAL A 58 8.31 9.37 8.24
CA VAL A 58 8.45 9.43 6.77
C VAL A 58 9.41 10.56 6.38
N LEU A 59 9.28 11.74 6.97
CA LEU A 59 10.19 12.86 6.68
C LEU A 59 11.67 12.51 6.99
N THR A 60 11.93 11.70 8.03
CA THR A 60 13.32 11.31 8.34
C THR A 60 13.95 10.41 7.28
N THR A 61 13.15 9.78 6.41
CA THR A 61 13.67 8.97 5.29
C THR A 61 14.17 9.83 4.14
N GLY A 62 13.91 11.12 4.16
CA GLY A 62 14.26 12.06 3.09
C GLY A 62 13.15 12.28 2.07
N CYS A 63 12.00 11.61 2.23
CA CYS A 63 10.85 11.84 1.36
C CYS A 63 10.13 13.15 1.68
N GLU A 64 9.67 13.82 0.63
CA GLU A 64 8.66 14.87 0.78
C GLU A 64 7.32 14.22 1.16
N VAL A 65 6.52 14.85 2.02
CA VAL A 65 5.14 14.41 2.27
C VAL A 65 4.17 15.43 1.69
N LYS A 66 3.30 14.94 0.85
CA LYS A 66 2.19 15.74 0.29
C LYS A 66 0.89 15.36 0.97
N UNK A 67 -0.07 16.12 1.48
CA UNK A 67 -1.18 15.94 2.17
C UNK A 67 -2.27 16.09 1.30
N LEU A 68 -3.10 15.09 1.28
CA LEU A 68 -4.46 15.12 0.76
C LEU A 68 -5.37 15.78 1.80
N THR A 69 -6.27 16.64 1.38
CA THR A 69 -7.21 17.29 2.32
C THR A 69 -8.29 16.27 2.74
N PRO A 70 -8.42 15.97 4.04
CA PRO A 70 -9.45 15.04 4.50
C PRO A 70 -10.86 15.58 4.22
N GLN A 71 -11.82 14.68 3.95
CA GLN A 71 -13.18 15.05 3.58
C GLN A 71 -14.19 14.55 4.61
N PRO A 72 -15.13 15.38 5.05
CA PRO A 72 -16.22 14.89 5.93
C PRO A 72 -17.01 13.77 5.24
N GLY A 73 -17.35 12.74 5.98
CA GLY A 73 -18.12 11.61 5.47
C GLY A 73 -17.29 10.54 4.77
N LEU A 74 -15.97 10.72 4.66
CA LEU A 74 -15.06 9.73 4.09
C LEU A 74 -14.01 9.31 5.13
N PRO A 75 -14.40 8.51 6.13
CA PRO A 75 -13.50 8.18 7.24
C PRO A 75 -12.27 7.37 6.79
N ASP A 76 -12.41 6.53 5.77
CA ASP A 76 -11.31 5.69 5.28
C ASP A 76 -10.40 6.40 4.27
N LEU A 77 -10.66 7.68 3.93
CA LEU A 77 -9.80 8.46 3.05
C LEU A 77 -8.36 8.57 3.60
N VAL A 78 -8.18 8.38 4.88
CA VAL A 78 -6.87 8.35 5.56
C VAL A 78 -6.00 7.20 5.02
N PHE A 79 -6.63 6.11 4.55
CA PHE A 79 -5.94 5.00 3.89
C PHE A 79 -5.86 5.32 2.40
N ILE A 80 -4.64 5.55 1.91
CA ILE A 80 -4.43 6.04 0.55
C ILE A 80 -4.46 4.87 -0.45
N ASP A 81 -5.61 4.19 -0.55
CA ASP A 81 -5.81 3.17 -1.59
C ASP A 81 -6.24 3.83 -2.91
N ALA A 82 -5.53 4.91 -3.25
CA ALA A 82 -5.95 5.86 -4.26
C ALA A 82 -6.12 5.26 -5.66
N GLY A 83 -5.20 4.39 -6.06
CA GLY A 83 -5.22 3.84 -7.42
C GLY A 83 -3.88 3.25 -7.82
N PHE A 84 -3.73 3.04 -9.12
CA PHE A 84 -2.49 2.58 -9.74
C PHE A 84 -1.76 3.80 -10.30
N LEU A 85 -0.48 3.93 -9.98
CA LEU A 85 0.33 5.05 -10.45
C LEU A 85 1.53 4.53 -11.24
N TRP A 86 1.69 5.03 -12.46
CA TRP A 86 2.87 4.81 -13.29
C TRP A 86 3.37 6.16 -13.79
N GLN A 87 4.54 6.58 -13.31
CA GLN A 87 5.13 7.87 -13.66
C GLN A 87 4.09 9.00 -13.50
N ASN A 88 3.64 9.60 -14.60
CA ASN A 88 2.66 10.69 -14.60
C ASN A 88 1.24 10.25 -14.96
N VAL A 89 0.97 8.94 -15.04
CA VAL A 89 -0.38 8.42 -15.35
C VAL A 89 -0.96 7.78 -14.09
N PHE A 90 -2.16 8.19 -13.73
CA PHE A 90 -2.88 7.71 -12.54
C PHE A 90 -4.20 7.06 -12.95
N VAL A 91 -4.43 5.84 -12.47
CA VAL A 91 -5.70 5.11 -12.67
C VAL A 91 -6.38 5.00 -11.30
N PRO A 92 -7.45 5.77 -11.05
CA PRO A 92 -8.14 5.74 -9.75
C PRO A 92 -8.70 4.36 -9.43
N SER A 93 -8.76 4.04 -8.14
CA SER A 93 -9.43 2.83 -7.64
C SER A 93 -10.90 2.84 -8.03
N ASN A 94 -11.44 1.65 -8.34
CA ASN A 94 -12.86 1.40 -8.49
C ASN A 94 -13.29 0.53 -7.31
N PHE A 95 -13.58 1.17 -6.18
CA PHE A 95 -13.80 0.49 -4.91
C PHE A 95 -14.99 -0.46 -4.94
N ARG A 96 -14.80 -1.65 -4.37
CA ARG A 96 -15.84 -2.68 -4.29
C ARG A 96 -17.01 -2.24 -3.39
N PHE A 97 -16.72 -1.59 -2.27
CA PHE A 97 -17.71 -1.22 -1.28
C PHE A 97 -18.21 0.22 -1.49
N PRO A 98 -19.55 0.43 -1.50
CA PRO A 98 -20.12 1.76 -1.74
C PRO A 98 -19.60 2.84 -0.79
N GLU A 99 -19.26 2.45 0.44
CA GLU A 99 -18.77 3.36 1.47
C GLU A 99 -17.48 4.08 1.05
N ARG A 100 -16.63 3.41 0.24
CA ARG A 100 -15.37 3.99 -0.22
C ARG A 100 -15.42 4.53 -1.67
N GLN A 101 -16.46 4.22 -2.43
CA GLN A 101 -16.53 4.64 -3.83
C GLN A 101 -16.35 6.16 -4.05
N PRO A 102 -16.89 7.03 -3.18
CA PRO A 102 -16.68 8.48 -3.37
C PRO A 102 -15.23 8.93 -3.24
N GLU A 103 -14.37 8.13 -2.58
CA GLU A 103 -12.94 8.47 -2.44
C GLU A 103 -12.24 8.56 -3.78
N ALA A 104 -12.65 7.74 -4.78
CA ALA A 104 -12.02 7.71 -6.09
C ALA A 104 -11.99 9.09 -6.77
N ALA A 105 -13.09 9.85 -6.67
CA ALA A 105 -13.16 11.19 -7.24
C ALA A 105 -12.23 12.17 -6.52
N VAL A 106 -12.11 12.03 -5.19
CA VAL A 106 -11.19 12.88 -4.39
C VAL A 106 -9.74 12.64 -4.81
N PHE A 107 -9.35 11.37 -4.95
CA PHE A 107 -8.00 11.03 -5.41
C PHE A 107 -7.76 11.51 -6.83
N ALA A 108 -8.70 11.24 -7.75
CA ALA A 108 -8.57 11.65 -9.15
C ALA A 108 -8.40 13.17 -9.28
N GLU A 109 -9.18 13.94 -8.54
CA GLU A 109 -9.09 15.41 -8.52
C GLU A 109 -7.72 15.87 -7.99
N TRP A 110 -7.25 15.24 -6.92
CA TRP A 110 -5.93 15.59 -6.35
C TRP A 110 -4.82 15.33 -7.36
N PHE A 111 -4.79 14.13 -7.96
CA PHE A 111 -3.75 13.77 -8.93
C PHE A 111 -3.80 14.68 -10.17
N ALA A 112 -5.00 14.98 -10.68
CA ALA A 112 -5.16 15.90 -11.82
C ALA A 112 -4.62 17.30 -11.51
N LYS A 113 -4.87 17.81 -10.29
CA LYS A 113 -4.34 19.11 -9.85
C LYS A 113 -2.81 19.12 -9.71
N GLN A 114 -2.21 17.96 -9.46
CA GLN A 114 -0.74 17.82 -9.41
C GLN A 114 -0.13 17.63 -10.83
N GLY A 115 -0.94 17.59 -11.87
CA GLY A 115 -0.48 17.47 -13.25
C GLY A 115 -0.41 16.05 -13.80
N TYR A 116 -0.92 15.07 -13.07
CA TYR A 116 -0.98 13.69 -13.55
C TYR A 116 -2.09 13.52 -14.59
N GLU A 117 -1.86 12.68 -15.58
CA GLU A 117 -2.89 12.23 -16.53
C GLU A 117 -3.75 11.19 -15.83
N VAL A 118 -5.06 11.46 -15.69
CA VAL A 118 -5.99 10.53 -15.02
C VAL A 118 -6.71 9.70 -16.08
N ARG A 119 -6.58 8.38 -15.99
CA ARG A 119 -7.27 7.42 -16.89
C ARG A 119 -8.19 6.54 -16.03
N TRP A 120 -9.51 6.55 -16.33
CA TRP A 120 -10.48 5.82 -15.54
C TRP A 120 -10.65 4.37 -16.02
N LEU A 121 -10.71 3.44 -15.04
CA LEU A 121 -11.11 2.06 -15.29
C LEU A 121 -12.63 1.99 -15.24
N GLU A 122 -13.27 1.67 -16.38
CA GLU A 122 -14.73 1.71 -16.50
C GLU A 122 -15.42 0.49 -15.88
N ARG A 123 -14.73 -0.61 -15.73
CA ARG A 123 -15.29 -1.89 -15.30
C ARG A 123 -14.34 -2.56 -14.32
N PHE A 124 -14.89 -3.52 -13.58
CA PHE A 124 -14.18 -4.36 -12.62
C PHE A 124 -13.74 -3.59 -11.37
N TYR A 125 -13.93 -4.21 -10.23
CA TYR A 125 -13.46 -3.65 -8.96
C TYR A 125 -11.93 -3.72 -8.87
N PHE A 126 -11.35 -2.66 -8.35
CA PHE A 126 -9.91 -2.51 -8.23
C PHE A 126 -9.61 -1.56 -7.08
N GLU A 127 -8.83 -2.03 -6.11
CA GLU A 127 -8.44 -1.21 -4.96
C GLU A 127 -6.91 -1.02 -4.95
N GLY A 128 -6.48 -0.15 -5.80
CA GLY A 128 -5.18 0.28 -6.27
C GLY A 128 -3.98 -0.05 -5.44
N HIS A 129 -3.59 0.89 -4.59
CA HIS A 129 -2.31 0.83 -3.89
C HIS A 129 -2.20 -0.34 -2.89
N GLY A 130 -3.34 -0.78 -2.32
CA GLY A 130 -3.37 -1.93 -1.41
C GLY A 130 -3.11 -3.25 -2.12
N ASP A 131 -3.59 -3.36 -3.37
CA ASP A 131 -3.49 -4.60 -4.14
C ASP A 131 -2.43 -4.57 -5.25
N THR A 132 -1.67 -3.47 -5.41
CA THR A 132 -0.58 -3.41 -6.40
C THR A 132 0.74 -3.05 -5.74
N LEU A 133 1.71 -3.95 -5.85
CA LEU A 133 3.01 -3.79 -5.21
C LEU A 133 4.11 -3.92 -6.27
N TRP A 134 4.82 -2.83 -6.51
CA TRP A 134 5.90 -2.79 -7.51
C TRP A 134 7.13 -3.57 -7.02
N LEU A 135 7.67 -4.41 -7.89
CA LEU A 135 8.97 -5.05 -7.68
C LEU A 135 10.07 -4.30 -8.45
N THR A 136 9.78 -3.97 -9.70
CA THR A 136 10.66 -3.18 -10.56
C THR A 136 9.83 -2.11 -11.27
N ASP A 137 10.44 -1.38 -12.18
CA ASP A 137 9.75 -0.40 -13.02
C ASP A 137 8.75 -1.03 -14.02
N LYS A 138 8.69 -2.37 -14.13
CA LYS A 138 7.78 -3.09 -15.05
C LYS A 138 7.02 -4.22 -14.39
N ILE A 139 7.57 -4.80 -13.32
CA ILE A 139 6.96 -5.96 -12.65
C ILE A 139 6.12 -5.48 -11.47
N VAL A 140 4.86 -5.85 -11.46
CA VAL A 140 3.94 -5.49 -10.39
C VAL A 140 3.19 -6.73 -9.90
N TYR A 141 3.22 -6.96 -8.58
CA TYR A 141 2.40 -7.98 -7.92
C TYR A 141 0.99 -7.43 -7.71
N CYS A 142 -0.01 -8.24 -8.06
CA CYS A 142 -1.41 -7.84 -8.19
C CYS A 142 -2.29 -8.76 -7.35
N GLY A 143 -2.75 -8.29 -6.19
CA GLY A 143 -3.61 -9.05 -5.28
C GLY A 143 -5.04 -9.12 -5.77
N TYR A 144 -5.72 -10.27 -5.56
CA TYR A 144 -7.14 -10.41 -5.87
C TYR A 144 -7.78 -11.45 -4.96
N GLY A 145 -9.11 -11.44 -4.91
CA GLY A 145 -9.89 -12.39 -4.13
C GLY A 145 -10.98 -11.74 -3.30
N PHE A 146 -10.66 -10.63 -2.62
CA PHE A 146 -11.62 -9.98 -1.71
C PHE A 146 -12.04 -8.60 -2.19
N ARG A 147 -11.11 -7.82 -2.75
CA ARG A 147 -11.37 -6.42 -3.13
C ARG A 147 -11.20 -6.20 -4.62
N SER A 148 -10.07 -6.54 -5.18
CA SER A 148 -9.81 -6.40 -6.61
C SER A 148 -10.16 -7.66 -7.38
N GLN A 149 -10.56 -7.49 -8.64
CA GLN A 149 -10.84 -8.57 -9.59
C GLN A 149 -9.64 -8.76 -10.52
N PRO A 150 -9.27 -10.01 -10.85
CA PRO A 150 -8.09 -10.22 -11.71
C PRO A 150 -8.25 -9.61 -13.11
N GLU A 151 -9.49 -9.51 -13.62
CA GLU A 151 -9.78 -8.88 -14.93
C GLU A 151 -9.44 -7.38 -14.91
N ALA A 152 -9.48 -6.73 -13.75
CA ALA A 152 -9.12 -5.31 -13.63
C ALA A 152 -7.65 -5.09 -14.05
N TYR A 153 -6.78 -6.01 -13.70
CA TYR A 153 -5.35 -5.88 -14.02
C TYR A 153 -5.08 -5.98 -15.52
N THR A 154 -5.78 -6.90 -16.21
CA THR A 154 -5.71 -6.99 -17.66
C THR A 154 -6.24 -5.70 -18.33
N ALA A 155 -7.28 -5.13 -17.75
CA ALA A 155 -7.85 -3.87 -18.28
C ALA A 155 -6.86 -2.70 -18.04
N ILE A 156 -6.22 -2.64 -16.88
CA ILE A 156 -5.20 -1.63 -16.57
C ILE A 156 -3.99 -1.77 -17.51
N GLN A 157 -3.52 -3.02 -17.73
CA GLN A 157 -2.42 -3.28 -18.66
C GLN A 157 -2.75 -2.74 -20.07
N LYS A 158 -3.98 -2.97 -20.56
CA LYS A 158 -4.43 -2.44 -21.86
C LYS A 158 -4.54 -0.91 -21.84
N LEU A 159 -5.05 -0.37 -20.75
CA LEU A 159 -5.24 1.09 -20.59
C LEU A 159 -3.90 1.84 -20.60
N LEU A 160 -2.82 1.17 -20.18
CA LEU A 160 -1.48 1.76 -20.08
C LEU A 160 -0.52 1.28 -21.17
N ALA A 161 -1.00 0.50 -22.17
CA ALA A 161 -0.14 -0.15 -23.17
C ALA A 161 0.65 0.83 -24.04
N ASP A 162 0.21 2.08 -24.11
CA ASP A 162 0.91 3.15 -24.85
C ASP A 162 2.07 3.77 -24.06
N VAL A 163 2.13 3.54 -22.76
CA VAL A 163 3.17 4.15 -21.89
C VAL A 163 4.07 3.12 -21.20
N VAL A 164 3.59 1.89 -20.97
CA VAL A 164 4.38 0.86 -20.29
C VAL A 164 3.95 -0.55 -20.72
N ASP A 165 4.92 -1.46 -20.79
CA ASP A 165 4.67 -2.89 -21.00
C ASP A 165 4.77 -3.59 -19.64
N LEU A 166 3.63 -3.71 -18.94
CA LEU A 166 3.56 -4.23 -17.59
C LEU A 166 3.67 -5.75 -17.56
N GLU A 167 4.48 -6.26 -16.65
CA GLU A 167 4.54 -7.68 -16.30
C GLU A 167 3.73 -7.91 -15.01
N LEU A 168 2.52 -8.44 -15.16
CA LEU A 168 1.61 -8.67 -14.06
C LEU A 168 1.89 -10.01 -13.37
N ARG A 169 2.03 -10.00 -12.06
CA ARG A 169 2.18 -11.18 -11.20
C ARG A 169 0.95 -11.32 -10.32
N LEU A 170 -0.05 -12.08 -10.77
CA LEU A 170 -1.32 -12.22 -10.04
C LEU A 170 -1.12 -13.09 -8.78
N VAL A 171 -1.61 -12.61 -7.65
CA VAL A 171 -1.51 -13.26 -6.33
C VAL A 171 -2.91 -13.39 -5.74
N GLU A 172 -3.41 -14.63 -5.65
CA GLU A 172 -4.72 -14.89 -5.04
C GLU A 172 -4.62 -14.88 -3.52
N LEU A 173 -5.49 -14.08 -2.88
CA LEU A 173 -5.60 -13.98 -1.43
C LEU A 173 -6.71 -14.92 -0.96
N ILE A 174 -6.44 -15.72 0.09
CA ILE A 174 -7.37 -16.75 0.56
C ILE A 174 -7.82 -16.58 2.02
N ASP A 175 -7.23 -15.63 2.76
CA ASP A 175 -7.64 -15.33 4.15
C ASP A 175 -8.30 -13.94 4.18
N PRO A 176 -9.60 -13.84 4.50
CA PRO A 176 -10.30 -12.56 4.47
C PRO A 176 -9.77 -11.51 5.46
N ARG A 177 -8.99 -11.93 6.47
CA ARG A 177 -8.32 -10.96 7.35
C ARG A 177 -7.25 -10.16 6.61
N PHE A 178 -6.67 -10.75 5.56
CA PHE A 178 -5.62 -10.14 4.74
C PHE A 178 -6.21 -9.85 3.36
N TYR A 179 -7.17 -8.92 3.35
CA TYR A 179 -8.05 -8.64 2.21
C TYR A 179 -7.40 -7.82 1.09
N HIS A 180 -6.25 -7.17 1.36
CA HIS A 180 -5.39 -6.53 0.36
C HIS A 180 -4.01 -7.21 0.38
N LEU A 181 -3.33 -7.22 -0.75
CA LEU A 181 -2.01 -7.85 -0.87
C LEU A 181 -1.00 -7.24 0.11
N ASP A 182 -1.03 -5.93 0.30
CA ASP A 182 -0.09 -5.23 1.18
C ASP A 182 -0.27 -5.56 2.67
N THR A 183 -1.33 -6.25 3.04
CA THR A 183 -1.52 -6.69 4.44
C THR A 183 -0.76 -7.99 4.74
N CYS A 184 -0.37 -8.77 3.71
CA CYS A 184 0.29 -10.06 3.89
C CYS A 184 1.56 -10.24 3.06
N PHE A 185 1.94 -9.25 2.24
CA PHE A 185 3.12 -9.33 1.38
C PHE A 185 3.74 -7.93 1.25
N CYS A 186 5.07 -7.86 1.36
CA CYS A 186 5.79 -6.59 1.30
C CYS A 186 7.13 -6.78 0.58
N PRO A 187 7.24 -6.45 -0.71
CA PRO A 187 8.54 -6.40 -1.37
C PRO A 187 9.46 -5.40 -0.67
N LEU A 188 10.67 -5.82 -0.36
CA LEU A 188 11.68 -4.99 0.33
C LEU A 188 12.70 -4.43 -0.65
N ASP A 189 13.01 -5.22 -1.66
CA ASP A 189 13.83 -4.87 -2.82
C ASP A 189 13.54 -5.88 -3.95
N GLU A 190 14.30 -5.84 -5.02
CA GLU A 190 14.07 -6.70 -6.21
C GLU A 190 14.26 -8.20 -5.93
N HIS A 191 14.77 -8.58 -4.76
CA HIS A 191 15.15 -9.96 -4.45
C HIS A 191 14.50 -10.51 -3.17
N THR A 192 13.97 -9.65 -2.32
CA THR A 192 13.54 -10.03 -0.96
C THR A 192 12.15 -9.48 -0.64
N ALA A 193 11.32 -10.25 0.03
CA ALA A 193 10.01 -9.78 0.51
C ALA A 193 9.65 -10.41 1.85
N LEU A 194 8.88 -9.67 2.67
CA LEU A 194 8.14 -10.24 3.80
C LEU A 194 6.86 -10.89 3.27
N VAL A 195 6.45 -12.03 3.83
CA VAL A 195 5.23 -12.70 3.41
C VAL A 195 4.59 -13.47 4.56
N PHE A 196 3.26 -13.44 4.64
CA PHE A 196 2.46 -14.35 5.47
C PHE A 196 1.90 -15.44 4.57
N PRO A 197 2.51 -16.65 4.58
CA PRO A 197 2.19 -17.68 3.58
C PRO A 197 0.73 -18.15 3.61
N GLN A 198 0.11 -18.22 4.81
CA GLN A 198 -1.24 -18.76 4.94
C GLN A 198 -2.32 -17.87 4.32
N ALA A 199 -2.01 -16.61 4.01
CA ALA A 199 -2.95 -15.70 3.36
C ALA A 199 -2.95 -15.81 1.83
N ILE A 200 -2.00 -16.56 1.26
CA ILE A 200 -1.76 -16.60 -0.20
C ILE A 200 -2.04 -18.02 -0.73
N GLU A 201 -2.71 -18.09 -1.87
CA GLU A 201 -2.99 -19.36 -2.55
C GLU A 201 -1.68 -20.11 -2.87
N SER A 202 -1.69 -21.44 -2.72
CA SER A 202 -0.47 -22.26 -2.73
C SER A 202 0.35 -22.16 -4.03
N SER A 203 -0.29 -22.08 -5.20
CA SER A 203 0.45 -21.96 -6.46
C SER A 203 1.06 -20.59 -6.64
N ALA A 204 0.38 -19.54 -6.19
CA ALA A 204 0.92 -18.17 -6.17
C ALA A 204 2.12 -18.11 -5.21
N LEU A 205 1.98 -18.69 -4.01
CA LEU A 205 3.09 -18.74 -3.04
C LEU A 205 4.30 -19.50 -3.60
N ALA A 206 4.07 -20.60 -4.32
CA ALA A 206 5.15 -21.36 -4.95
C ALA A 206 5.90 -20.53 -5.99
N ARG A 207 5.18 -19.72 -6.79
CA ARG A 207 5.82 -18.80 -7.73
C ARG A 207 6.64 -17.72 -7.02
N LEU A 208 6.09 -17.13 -5.95
CA LEU A 208 6.83 -16.13 -5.16
C LEU A 208 8.15 -16.70 -4.62
N ARG A 209 8.14 -17.95 -4.14
CA ARG A 209 9.35 -18.64 -3.64
C ARG A 209 10.40 -18.89 -4.72
N GLN A 210 9.99 -18.95 -5.99
CA GLN A 210 10.93 -19.10 -7.12
C GLN A 210 11.54 -17.76 -7.53
N GLU A 211 10.81 -16.68 -7.34
CA GLU A 211 11.22 -15.34 -7.77
C GLU A 211 11.98 -14.56 -6.70
N LEU A 212 11.65 -14.80 -5.41
CA LEU A 212 12.13 -13.96 -4.30
C LEU A 212 12.62 -14.81 -3.13
N GLU A 213 13.59 -14.28 -2.39
CA GLU A 213 13.91 -14.76 -1.05
C GLU A 213 12.82 -14.25 -0.11
N LEU A 214 11.99 -15.17 0.41
CA LEU A 214 10.86 -14.82 1.25
C LEU A 214 11.24 -14.91 2.74
N ILE A 215 11.01 -13.82 3.46
CA ILE A 215 11.07 -13.79 4.93
C ILE A 215 9.64 -14.08 5.41
N GLU A 216 9.39 -15.35 5.75
CA GLU A 216 8.06 -15.77 6.17
C GLU A 216 7.78 -15.31 7.61
N VAL A 217 6.63 -14.68 7.81
CA VAL A 217 6.20 -14.19 9.12
C VAL A 217 5.22 -15.20 9.77
N THR A 218 5.20 -15.23 11.12
CA THR A 218 4.27 -16.09 11.85
C THR A 218 2.87 -15.49 11.86
N PRO A 219 1.83 -16.29 12.21
CA PRO A 219 0.48 -15.74 12.37
C PRO A 219 0.44 -14.55 13.36
N GLU A 220 1.16 -14.66 14.48
CA GLU A 220 1.19 -13.61 15.49
C GLU A 220 1.82 -12.32 14.96
N GLU A 221 2.87 -12.45 14.14
CA GLU A 221 3.51 -11.30 13.48
C GLU A 221 2.58 -10.69 12.42
N ALA A 222 1.90 -11.54 11.65
CA ALA A 222 0.98 -11.09 10.60
C ALA A 222 -0.21 -10.31 11.18
N GLU A 223 -0.75 -10.77 12.32
CA GLU A 223 -1.86 -10.09 13.02
C GLU A 223 -1.45 -8.72 13.58
N GLN A 224 -0.15 -8.45 13.69
CA GLN A 224 0.38 -7.11 14.03
C GLN A 224 0.67 -6.29 12.77
N PHE A 225 0.19 -6.73 11.60
CA PHE A 225 0.34 -6.04 10.31
C PHE A 225 1.80 -5.79 9.91
N ILE A 226 2.72 -6.72 10.28
CA ILE A 226 4.14 -6.57 9.99
C ILE A 226 4.42 -6.38 8.48
N CYS A 227 3.61 -6.99 7.60
CA CYS A 227 3.77 -6.83 6.14
C CYS A 227 3.25 -5.48 5.63
N ASN A 228 2.39 -4.79 6.38
CA ASN A 228 1.84 -3.50 5.94
C ASN A 228 2.83 -2.38 6.28
N SER A 229 4.00 -2.46 5.66
CA SER A 229 5.17 -1.60 5.95
C SER A 229 5.51 -0.75 4.74
N LEU A 230 5.94 0.48 5.00
CA LEU A 230 6.41 1.40 3.96
C LEU A 230 7.92 1.21 3.80
N VAL A 231 8.35 0.92 2.58
CA VAL A 231 9.77 0.76 2.24
C VAL A 231 10.23 1.97 1.44
N VAL A 232 11.30 2.62 1.90
CA VAL A 232 11.92 3.77 1.22
C VAL A 232 13.42 3.48 1.13
N GLY A 233 13.87 3.02 -0.02
CA GLY A 233 15.26 2.58 -0.19
C GLY A 233 15.59 1.46 0.79
N LYS A 234 16.57 1.67 1.65
CA LYS A 234 16.95 0.70 2.69
C LYS A 234 16.32 1.02 4.06
N GLN A 235 15.32 1.89 4.11
CA GLN A 235 14.59 2.20 5.33
C GLN A 235 13.21 1.59 5.29
N ILE A 236 12.78 0.95 6.37
CA ILE A 236 11.46 0.31 6.48
C ILE A 236 10.72 0.90 7.68
N ILE A 237 9.53 1.45 7.45
CA ILE A 237 8.65 1.95 8.52
C ILE A 237 7.55 0.91 8.75
N MET A 238 7.49 0.34 9.94
CA MET A 238 6.67 -0.83 10.26
C MET A 238 5.76 -0.56 11.47
N PRO A 239 4.52 -1.07 11.47
CA PRO A 239 3.67 -0.94 12.67
C PRO A 239 4.18 -1.78 13.84
N PHE A 240 4.81 -2.90 13.52
CA PHE A 240 5.36 -3.87 14.47
C PHE A 240 6.53 -4.59 13.82
N VAL A 241 7.53 -4.95 14.61
CA VAL A 241 8.61 -5.85 14.19
C VAL A 241 9.06 -6.71 15.36
N SER A 242 9.10 -8.02 15.17
CA SER A 242 9.66 -8.94 16.16
C SER A 242 11.19 -8.87 16.16
N GLU A 243 11.79 -9.27 17.27
CA GLU A 243 13.26 -9.34 17.39
C GLU A 243 13.87 -10.22 16.29
N ARG A 244 13.21 -11.33 15.97
CA ARG A 244 13.63 -12.26 14.91
C ARG A 244 13.69 -11.56 13.55
N VAL A 245 12.59 -10.92 13.16
CA VAL A 245 12.49 -10.26 11.84
C VAL A 245 13.42 -9.04 11.79
N ARG A 246 13.52 -8.27 12.89
CA ARG A 246 14.42 -7.12 12.96
C ARG A 246 15.87 -7.53 12.65
N LYS A 247 16.36 -8.61 13.29
CA LYS A 247 17.71 -9.10 13.04
C LYS A 247 17.94 -9.51 11.60
N ILE A 248 16.94 -10.17 10.99
CA ILE A 248 17.04 -10.57 9.57
C ILE A 248 17.15 -9.32 8.67
N LEU A 249 16.28 -8.33 8.90
CA LEU A 249 16.27 -7.10 8.11
C LEU A 249 17.57 -6.30 8.26
N GLU A 250 18.04 -6.14 9.49
CA GLU A 250 19.29 -5.41 9.79
C GLU A 250 20.51 -6.12 9.16
N ASN A 251 20.55 -7.46 9.21
CA ASN A 251 21.62 -8.23 8.57
C ASN A 251 21.62 -8.07 7.05
N LYS A 252 20.46 -7.75 6.46
CA LYS A 252 20.33 -7.44 5.03
C LYS A 252 20.58 -5.96 4.69
N GLY A 253 20.97 -5.18 5.69
CA GLY A 253 21.31 -3.76 5.53
C GLY A 253 20.13 -2.81 5.57
N PHE A 254 18.97 -3.26 6.04
CA PHE A 254 17.81 -2.37 6.22
C PHE A 254 17.85 -1.68 7.59
N SER A 255 17.41 -0.43 7.63
CA SER A 255 17.14 0.32 8.88
C SER A 255 15.65 0.23 9.18
N VAL A 256 15.29 -0.21 10.39
CA VAL A 256 13.90 -0.48 10.75
C VAL A 256 13.39 0.57 11.75
N HIS A 257 12.32 1.26 11.38
CA HIS A 257 11.62 2.25 12.20
C HIS A 257 10.25 1.70 12.60
N GLN A 258 10.05 1.43 13.88
CA GLN A 258 8.76 0.94 14.36
C GLN A 258 7.89 2.14 14.79
N VAL A 259 6.66 2.22 14.23
CA VAL A 259 5.73 3.32 14.52
C VAL A 259 4.36 2.72 14.84
N SER A 260 3.89 2.92 16.06
CA SER A 260 2.56 2.45 16.45
C SER A 260 1.46 3.20 15.69
N VAL A 261 0.56 2.41 15.05
CA VAL A 261 -0.62 2.92 14.35
C VAL A 261 -1.87 2.13 14.79
N SER A 262 -1.91 1.79 16.07
CA SER A 262 -2.93 0.88 16.62
C SER A 262 -4.37 1.38 16.43
N GLU A 263 -4.59 2.70 16.36
CA GLU A 263 -5.95 3.21 16.09
C GLU A 263 -6.39 2.88 14.66
N PHE A 264 -5.47 2.94 13.70
CA PHE A 264 -5.78 2.65 12.29
C PHE A 264 -5.95 1.14 12.06
N MET A 265 -5.24 0.31 12.81
CA MET A 265 -5.40 -1.15 12.74
C MET A 265 -6.83 -1.61 13.08
N LYS A 266 -7.60 -0.80 13.82
CA LYS A 266 -9.03 -1.05 14.07
C LYS A 266 -9.87 -1.06 12.78
N SER A 267 -9.38 -0.43 11.72
CA SER A 267 -10.00 -0.47 10.37
C SER A 267 -9.28 -1.39 9.41
N GLY A 268 -8.26 -2.12 9.89
CA GLY A 268 -7.56 -3.11 9.07
C GLY A 268 -6.43 -2.57 8.20
N GLY A 269 -5.91 -1.38 8.51
CA GLY A 269 -4.78 -0.80 7.80
C GLY A 269 -3.67 -0.33 8.73
N ALA A 270 -2.44 -0.25 8.23
CA ALA A 270 -1.30 0.17 9.03
C ALA A 270 -0.38 1.13 8.25
N CYS A 271 0.92 1.08 8.44
CA CYS A 271 1.84 2.12 7.96
C CYS A 271 1.78 2.33 6.43
N LYS A 272 1.78 1.24 5.65
CA LYS A 272 1.75 1.37 4.18
C LYS A 272 0.41 1.90 3.70
N CYS A 273 -0.70 1.42 4.28
CA CYS A 273 -2.03 1.90 3.90
C CYS A 273 -2.20 3.42 4.12
N LEU A 274 -1.46 3.99 5.09
CA LEU A 274 -1.52 5.44 5.38
C LEU A 274 -0.59 6.26 4.47
N CYS A 275 0.19 5.62 3.59
CA CYS A 275 1.29 6.24 2.87
C CYS A 275 1.36 5.70 1.44
N MET A 276 1.05 6.52 0.45
CA MET A 276 1.23 6.11 -0.95
C MET A 276 2.45 6.80 -1.55
N PRO A 277 3.48 6.05 -1.95
CA PRO A 277 4.58 6.64 -2.73
C PRO A 277 4.08 7.23 -4.06
N ILE A 278 4.59 8.44 -4.42
CA ILE A 278 4.19 9.16 -5.63
C ILE A 278 5.39 9.82 -6.32
#